data_c5976eeeb959f6e5c591c1016e50a3bf
#
_entry.id   c5976eeeb959f6e5c591c1016e50a3bf
#
_cell.length_a   1.000
_cell.length_b   1.000
_cell.length_c   1.000
_cell.angle_alpha   90.00
_cell.angle_beta   90.00
_cell.angle_gamma   90.00
#
_symmetry.space_group_name_H-M   'P 1'
#
loop_
_entity.id
_entity.type
_entity.pdbx_description
1 polymer ?
#
loop_
_entity_poly.entity_id
_entity_poly.type
_entity_poly.pdbx_seq_one_letter_code
_entity_poly.pdbx_strand_id
1 'polypeptide(L)'
;TVVNVSLKSSAEQLGEVKIVSYGYGTIKKENLTGSVASISAKDLAKVPVTNVAEALAGRLAGVSVQSVDGAPGADIVIRVRGGGSVTQDNSPLYVVDGFIVPNLNNVPPGDIQSIDVLKDAATTAIYGAQGANGVVVVTTKNPKSGVTTVTYNNYVQISTLPKDRKYDGLST
;
A
#
# COMPACT_ATOMS: atom_id res chain seq x y z
N THR A 1 -20.74 -4.64 -59.45
CA THR A 1 -20.79 -3.80 -58.26
C THR A 1 -19.89 -4.47 -57.23
N VAL A 2 -18.69 -3.91 -56.99
CA VAL A 2 -17.76 -4.42 -55.97
C VAL A 2 -18.04 -3.62 -54.67
N VAL A 3 -18.49 -4.31 -53.65
CA VAL A 3 -18.73 -3.71 -52.32
C VAL A 3 -17.46 -3.88 -51.49
N ASN A 4 -16.68 -2.81 -51.30
CA ASN A 4 -15.56 -2.78 -50.37
C ASN A 4 -16.08 -2.59 -48.96
N VAL A 5 -16.04 -3.69 -48.18
CA VAL A 5 -16.34 -3.64 -46.75
C VAL A 5 -15.04 -3.45 -45.98
N SER A 6 -14.84 -2.28 -45.39
CA SER A 6 -13.75 -1.99 -44.48
C SER A 6 -14.13 -2.44 -43.06
N LEU A 7 -13.57 -3.54 -42.60
CA LEU A 7 -13.72 -3.99 -41.21
C LEU A 7 -12.83 -3.15 -40.29
N LYS A 8 -13.41 -2.31 -39.45
CA LYS A 8 -12.72 -1.72 -38.31
C LYS A 8 -12.54 -2.79 -37.24
N SER A 9 -11.30 -3.11 -36.89
CA SER A 9 -11.05 -3.94 -35.72
C SER A 9 -11.52 -3.17 -34.47
N SER A 10 -12.59 -3.64 -33.85
CA SER A 10 -12.96 -3.22 -32.51
C SER A 10 -11.99 -3.85 -31.55
N ALA A 11 -10.94 -3.13 -31.16
CA ALA A 11 -10.14 -3.50 -30.02
C ALA A 11 -10.99 -3.22 -28.79
N GLU A 12 -11.71 -4.24 -28.35
CA GLU A 12 -12.33 -4.23 -27.03
C GLU A 12 -11.19 -4.15 -26.01
N GLN A 13 -10.97 -2.98 -25.41
CA GLN A 13 -10.08 -2.84 -24.27
C GLN A 13 -10.64 -3.71 -23.15
N LEU A 14 -10.08 -4.89 -22.99
CA LEU A 14 -10.29 -5.70 -21.79
C LEU A 14 -9.91 -4.83 -20.59
N GLY A 15 -10.92 -4.51 -19.76
CA GLY A 15 -10.70 -3.72 -18.56
C GLY A 15 -9.61 -4.38 -17.70
N GLU A 16 -8.72 -3.58 -17.14
CA GLU A 16 -7.64 -4.03 -16.27
C GLU A 16 -8.24 -4.88 -15.13
N VAL A 17 -8.03 -6.20 -15.16
CA VAL A 17 -8.48 -7.10 -14.10
C VAL A 17 -7.63 -6.83 -12.87
N LYS A 18 -8.18 -6.15 -11.88
CA LYS A 18 -7.53 -5.93 -10.59
C LYS A 18 -7.53 -7.25 -9.81
N ILE A 19 -6.36 -7.80 -9.63
CA ILE A 19 -6.12 -9.02 -8.86
C ILE A 19 -5.61 -8.58 -7.49
N VAL A 20 -6.20 -9.13 -6.43
CA VAL A 20 -5.77 -8.94 -5.04
C VAL A 20 -5.08 -10.20 -4.57
N SER A 21 -3.90 -10.06 -3.99
CA SER A 21 -3.23 -11.17 -3.33
C SER A 21 -3.99 -11.50 -2.02
N TYR A 22 -4.43 -12.74 -1.87
CA TYR A 22 -5.24 -13.19 -0.75
C TYR A 22 -4.65 -14.49 -0.18
N GLY A 23 -3.96 -14.39 0.96
CA GLY A 23 -3.29 -15.52 1.56
C GLY A 23 -2.24 -16.13 0.63
N TYR A 24 -2.38 -17.43 0.36
CA TYR A 24 -1.48 -18.16 -0.54
C TYR A 24 -1.94 -18.16 -2.01
N GLY A 25 -2.91 -17.33 -2.37
CA GLY A 25 -3.48 -17.27 -3.71
C GLY A 25 -3.83 -15.86 -4.15
N THR A 26 -4.27 -15.75 -5.40
CA THR A 26 -4.75 -14.50 -5.99
C THR A 26 -6.23 -14.63 -6.32
N ILE A 27 -7.03 -13.66 -5.90
CA ILE A 27 -8.47 -13.60 -6.19
C ILE A 27 -8.75 -12.30 -6.94
N LYS A 28 -9.66 -12.35 -7.90
CA LYS A 28 -10.16 -11.14 -8.54
C LYS A 28 -10.88 -10.28 -7.51
N LYS A 29 -10.59 -8.98 -7.49
CA LYS A 29 -11.20 -8.02 -6.54
C LYS A 29 -12.73 -8.07 -6.56
N GLU A 30 -13.32 -8.36 -7.71
CA GLU A 30 -14.77 -8.50 -7.90
C GLU A 30 -15.38 -9.67 -7.11
N ASN A 31 -14.59 -10.69 -6.83
CA ASN A 31 -15.01 -11.89 -6.09
C ASN A 31 -14.80 -11.77 -4.57
N LEU A 32 -14.20 -10.67 -4.10
CA LEU A 32 -14.05 -10.40 -2.68
C LEU A 32 -15.32 -9.73 -2.16
N THR A 33 -16.07 -10.44 -1.34
CA THR A 33 -17.31 -9.96 -0.70
C THR A 33 -17.03 -8.93 0.41
N GLY A 34 -15.78 -8.69 0.75
CA GLY A 34 -15.36 -7.80 1.84
C GLY A 34 -14.83 -6.43 1.39
N SER A 35 -14.75 -5.51 2.34
CA SER A 35 -14.22 -4.15 2.10
C SER A 35 -12.70 -4.18 1.99
N VAL A 36 -12.19 -4.14 0.77
CA VAL A 36 -10.77 -4.05 0.45
C VAL A 36 -10.46 -2.68 -0.14
N ALA A 37 -9.49 -2.00 0.45
CA ALA A 37 -8.97 -0.75 -0.11
C ALA A 37 -7.62 -1.04 -0.76
N SER A 38 -7.46 -0.63 -2.02
CA SER A 38 -6.27 -0.94 -2.83
C SER A 38 -5.61 0.34 -3.33
N ILE A 39 -4.28 0.36 -3.35
CA ILE A 39 -3.46 1.37 -4.01
C ILE A 39 -2.58 0.68 -5.04
N SER A 40 -2.52 1.23 -6.25
CA SER A 40 -1.68 0.71 -7.33
C SER A 40 -0.28 1.36 -7.35
N ALA A 41 0.68 0.71 -8.01
CA ALA A 41 2.02 1.27 -8.25
C ALA A 41 1.96 2.66 -8.92
N LYS A 42 1.00 2.88 -9.83
CA LYS A 42 0.81 4.17 -10.51
C LYS A 42 0.43 5.28 -9.53
N ASP A 43 -0.35 4.96 -8.51
CA ASP A 43 -0.76 5.93 -7.51
C ASP A 43 0.34 6.18 -6.48
N LEU A 44 1.13 5.17 -6.17
CA LEU A 44 2.33 5.29 -5.32
C LEU A 44 3.38 6.19 -5.96
N ALA A 45 3.63 6.03 -7.25
CA ALA A 45 4.64 6.80 -7.99
C ALA A 45 4.34 8.30 -8.09
N LYS A 46 3.09 8.74 -7.84
CA LYS A 46 2.70 10.17 -7.88
C LYS A 46 3.25 10.97 -6.69
N VAL A 47 3.68 10.32 -5.64
CA VAL A 47 4.20 10.99 -4.44
C VAL A 47 5.57 10.40 -4.11
N PRO A 48 6.61 11.22 -4.08
CA PRO A 48 7.93 10.80 -3.61
C PRO A 48 7.85 10.57 -2.09
N VAL A 49 7.67 9.33 -1.69
CA VAL A 49 7.67 8.91 -0.30
C VAL A 49 8.88 8.04 -0.02
N THR A 50 9.45 8.20 1.15
CA THR A 50 10.59 7.40 1.61
C THR A 50 10.15 6.08 2.22
N ASN A 51 8.92 6.04 2.75
CA ASN A 51 8.37 4.88 3.43
C ASN A 51 7.00 4.50 2.84
N VAL A 52 6.77 3.19 2.72
CA VAL A 52 5.51 2.62 2.24
C VAL A 52 4.32 3.07 3.09
N ALA A 53 4.52 3.18 4.41
CA ALA A 53 3.48 3.61 5.33
C ALA A 53 3.03 5.05 5.08
N GLU A 54 3.96 5.97 4.73
CA GLU A 54 3.61 7.34 4.33
C GLU A 54 2.74 7.37 3.08
N ALA A 55 3.00 6.46 2.15
CA ALA A 55 2.23 6.36 0.91
C ALA A 55 0.76 6.01 1.14
N LEU A 56 0.43 5.39 2.27
CA LEU A 56 -0.94 5.02 2.65
C LEU A 56 -1.70 6.20 3.30
N ALA A 57 -0.99 7.21 3.83
CA ALA A 57 -1.59 8.31 4.57
C ALA A 57 -2.62 9.08 3.73
N GLY A 58 -3.85 9.19 4.25
CA GLY A 58 -4.94 9.94 3.63
C GLY A 58 -5.49 9.36 2.32
N ARG A 59 -5.01 8.18 1.86
CA ARG A 59 -5.42 7.59 0.58
C ARG A 59 -6.39 6.43 0.72
N LEU A 60 -6.44 5.80 1.88
CA LEU A 60 -7.29 4.66 2.14
C LEU A 60 -8.33 5.00 3.23
N ALA A 61 -9.60 4.92 2.88
CA ALA A 61 -10.67 5.12 3.85
C ALA A 61 -10.56 4.08 4.98
N GLY A 62 -10.62 4.53 6.25
CA GLY A 62 -10.54 3.69 7.43
C GLY A 62 -9.11 3.20 7.76
N VAL A 63 -8.08 3.82 7.18
CA VAL A 63 -6.68 3.62 7.55
C VAL A 63 -6.13 4.94 8.08
N SER A 64 -5.69 4.92 9.33
CA SER A 64 -5.00 6.03 9.97
C SER A 64 -3.50 5.75 9.99
N VAL A 65 -2.72 6.71 9.53
CA VAL A 65 -1.27 6.64 9.51
C VAL A 65 -0.74 7.80 10.32
N GLN A 66 0.04 7.50 11.35
CA GLN A 66 0.59 8.50 12.26
C GLN A 66 2.10 8.29 12.39
N SER A 67 2.87 9.34 12.17
CA SER A 67 4.28 9.38 12.55
C SER A 67 4.41 9.61 14.05
N VAL A 68 5.28 8.88 14.71
CA VAL A 68 5.41 8.93 16.17
C VAL A 68 6.00 10.27 16.62
N ASP A 69 7.03 10.78 15.94
CA ASP A 69 7.73 11.99 16.36
C ASP A 69 8.02 13.00 15.23
N GLY A 70 7.66 12.71 14.01
CA GLY A 70 7.89 13.58 12.84
C GLY A 70 9.35 13.72 12.41
N ALA A 71 10.28 12.97 13.01
CA ALA A 71 11.67 12.91 12.57
C ALA A 71 11.79 12.18 11.22
N PRO A 72 12.75 12.53 10.36
CA PRO A 72 13.02 11.76 9.14
C PRO A 72 13.40 10.32 9.48
N GLY A 73 12.63 9.35 8.94
CA GLY A 73 12.84 7.93 9.23
C GLY A 73 12.20 7.43 10.53
N ALA A 74 11.41 8.26 11.21
CA ALA A 74 10.64 7.86 12.38
C ALA A 74 9.70 6.69 12.08
N ASP A 75 9.43 5.89 13.09
CA ASP A 75 8.47 4.81 12.99
C ASP A 75 7.07 5.34 12.70
N ILE A 76 6.40 4.69 11.79
CA ILE A 76 5.06 5.04 11.36
C ILE A 76 4.09 3.98 11.85
N VAL A 77 3.11 4.42 12.62
CA VAL A 77 2.05 3.57 13.14
C VAL A 77 0.87 3.60 12.18
N ILE A 78 0.52 2.43 11.66
CA ILE A 78 -0.68 2.22 10.84
C ILE A 78 -1.76 1.62 11.72
N ARG A 79 -2.97 2.15 11.64
CA ARG A 79 -4.16 1.57 12.29
C ARG A 79 -5.27 1.43 11.27
N VAL A 80 -5.90 0.27 11.26
CA VAL A 80 -7.03 -0.05 10.38
C VAL A 80 -8.31 -0.06 11.22
N ARG A 81 -9.32 0.74 10.83
CA ARG A 81 -10.60 0.90 11.54
C ARG A 81 -10.52 1.38 13.00
N GLY A 82 -9.41 2.04 13.38
CA GLY A 82 -9.19 2.48 14.76
C GLY A 82 -8.59 1.40 15.64
N GLY A 83 -8.42 1.70 16.94
CA GLY A 83 -7.92 0.73 17.91
C GLY A 83 -9.04 -0.15 18.45
N GLY A 84 -8.92 -1.45 18.35
CA GLY A 84 -9.86 -2.43 18.93
C GLY A 84 -9.55 -2.77 20.39
N SER A 85 -8.33 -2.51 20.85
CA SER A 85 -7.88 -2.83 22.20
C SER A 85 -7.27 -1.63 22.90
N VAL A 86 -7.55 -1.49 24.17
CA VAL A 86 -6.97 -0.45 25.05
C VAL A 86 -5.61 -0.91 25.62
N THR A 87 -5.39 -2.22 25.68
CA THR A 87 -4.24 -2.83 26.37
C THR A 87 -3.28 -3.57 25.45
N GLN A 88 -3.67 -3.84 24.19
CA GLN A 88 -2.85 -4.59 23.23
C GLN A 88 -2.44 -3.71 22.06
N ASP A 89 -1.41 -4.18 21.34
CA ASP A 89 -0.99 -3.56 20.09
C ASP A 89 -2.15 -3.61 19.07
N ASN A 90 -2.46 -2.45 18.52
CA ASN A 90 -3.50 -2.27 17.51
C ASN A 90 -2.93 -2.20 16.09
N SER A 91 -1.67 -2.61 15.90
CA SER A 91 -1.04 -2.65 14.59
C SER A 91 -1.69 -3.73 13.71
N PRO A 92 -1.88 -3.47 12.42
CA PRO A 92 -2.34 -4.48 11.49
C PRO A 92 -1.25 -5.51 11.23
N LEU A 93 -1.65 -6.68 10.75
CA LEU A 93 -0.70 -7.67 10.26
C LEU A 93 -0.15 -7.23 8.90
N TYR A 94 1.16 -7.28 8.74
CA TYR A 94 1.83 -6.98 7.47
C TYR A 94 2.20 -8.27 6.74
N VAL A 95 1.83 -8.35 5.46
CA VAL A 95 2.12 -9.50 4.60
C VAL A 95 2.75 -8.98 3.31
N VAL A 96 3.94 -9.46 2.99
CA VAL A 96 4.66 -9.10 1.76
C VAL A 96 4.85 -10.37 0.94
N ASP A 97 4.29 -10.39 -0.26
CA ASP A 97 4.31 -11.54 -1.18
C ASP A 97 3.92 -12.89 -0.53
N GLY A 98 2.98 -12.83 0.41
CA GLY A 98 2.49 -13.99 1.16
C GLY A 98 3.27 -14.31 2.44
N PHE A 99 4.35 -13.59 2.76
CA PHE A 99 5.12 -13.77 3.99
C PHE A 99 4.74 -12.72 5.03
N ILE A 100 4.55 -13.18 6.27
CA ILE A 100 4.28 -12.27 7.40
C ILE A 100 5.57 -11.59 7.81
N VAL A 101 5.53 -10.26 7.90
CA VAL A 101 6.67 -9.42 8.30
C VAL A 101 6.28 -8.52 9.48
N PRO A 102 7.22 -8.13 10.35
CA PRO A 102 6.92 -7.29 11.51
C PRO A 102 6.62 -5.83 11.13
N ASN A 103 7.19 -5.32 10.05
CA ASN A 103 6.99 -3.95 9.57
C ASN A 103 7.26 -3.85 8.06
N LEU A 104 6.98 -2.69 7.45
CA LEU A 104 7.19 -2.42 6.03
C LEU A 104 8.44 -1.59 5.74
N ASN A 105 9.30 -1.33 6.73
CA ASN A 105 10.45 -0.42 6.58
C ASN A 105 11.47 -0.90 5.55
N ASN A 106 11.59 -2.22 5.39
CA ASN A 106 12.55 -2.85 4.48
C ASN A 106 12.03 -3.01 3.04
N VAL A 107 10.78 -2.57 2.76
CA VAL A 107 10.19 -2.68 1.42
C VAL A 107 10.35 -1.35 0.69
N PRO A 108 11.15 -1.28 -0.38
CA PRO A 108 11.29 -0.07 -1.15
C PRO A 108 9.96 0.27 -1.86
N PRO A 109 9.45 1.52 -1.75
CA PRO A 109 8.21 1.90 -2.43
C PRO A 109 8.27 1.69 -3.96
N GLY A 110 9.47 1.79 -4.54
CA GLY A 110 9.71 1.57 -5.96
C GLY A 110 9.43 0.16 -6.45
N ASP A 111 9.54 -0.84 -5.58
CA ASP A 111 9.38 -2.26 -5.92
C ASP A 111 7.94 -2.74 -5.73
N ILE A 112 7.07 -1.90 -5.23
CA ILE A 112 5.67 -2.27 -4.96
C ILE A 112 4.86 -2.23 -6.25
N GLN A 113 4.07 -3.27 -6.47
CA GLN A 113 3.05 -3.34 -7.51
C GLN A 113 1.69 -2.87 -7.01
N SER A 114 1.26 -3.36 -5.85
CA SER A 114 0.01 -2.95 -5.19
C SER A 114 0.10 -3.10 -3.68
N ILE A 115 -0.72 -2.33 -2.98
CA ILE A 115 -0.98 -2.49 -1.56
C ILE A 115 -2.47 -2.64 -1.38
N ASP A 116 -2.87 -3.72 -0.73
CA ASP A 116 -4.25 -4.05 -0.45
C ASP A 116 -4.46 -4.12 1.06
N VAL A 117 -5.44 -3.36 1.58
CA VAL A 117 -5.77 -3.36 3.01
C VAL A 117 -7.09 -4.08 3.21
N LEU A 118 -7.00 -5.25 3.85
CA LEU A 118 -8.13 -6.08 4.22
C LEU A 118 -8.66 -5.60 5.57
N LYS A 119 -9.90 -5.14 5.58
CA LYS A 119 -10.49 -4.50 6.75
C LYS A 119 -11.56 -5.36 7.42
N ASP A 120 -12.23 -6.21 6.68
CA ASP A 120 -13.34 -7.00 7.17
C ASP A 120 -12.92 -8.36 7.70
N ALA A 121 -13.61 -8.84 8.74
CA ALA A 121 -13.37 -10.14 9.34
C ALA A 121 -13.44 -11.29 8.32
N ALA A 122 -14.33 -11.20 7.33
CA ALA A 122 -14.44 -12.20 6.27
C ALA A 122 -13.16 -12.28 5.41
N THR A 123 -12.51 -11.14 5.13
CA THR A 123 -11.27 -11.10 4.34
C THR A 123 -10.04 -11.39 5.16
N THR A 124 -10.05 -11.09 6.46
CA THR A 124 -8.90 -11.34 7.35
C THR A 124 -8.92 -12.71 8.00
N ALA A 125 -10.03 -13.46 7.90
CA ALA A 125 -10.20 -14.78 8.54
C ALA A 125 -9.10 -15.80 8.19
N ILE A 126 -8.54 -15.74 6.99
CA ILE A 126 -7.44 -16.62 6.56
C ILE A 126 -6.16 -16.43 7.35
N TYR A 127 -5.99 -15.25 7.96
CA TYR A 127 -4.83 -14.92 8.81
C TYR A 127 -5.10 -15.20 10.30
N GLY A 128 -6.29 -15.72 10.61
CA GLY A 128 -6.69 -16.08 11.97
C GLY A 128 -6.71 -14.90 12.93
N ALA A 129 -6.39 -15.13 14.20
CA ALA A 129 -6.41 -14.10 15.24
C ALA A 129 -5.45 -12.94 14.99
N GLN A 130 -4.35 -13.17 14.28
CA GLN A 130 -3.38 -12.11 13.94
C GLN A 130 -3.95 -11.07 12.97
N GLY A 131 -4.96 -11.45 12.16
CA GLY A 131 -5.64 -10.54 11.26
C GLY A 131 -6.74 -9.70 11.90
N ALA A 132 -6.98 -9.82 13.21
CA ALA A 132 -8.10 -9.15 13.90
C ALA A 132 -8.06 -7.62 13.78
N ASN A 133 -6.88 -7.01 13.78
CA ASN A 133 -6.67 -5.57 13.63
C ASN A 133 -6.58 -5.11 12.16
N GLY A 134 -6.94 -5.98 11.21
CA GLY A 134 -6.76 -5.76 9.76
C GLY A 134 -5.45 -6.33 9.24
N VAL A 135 -5.36 -6.47 7.93
CA VAL A 135 -4.17 -6.99 7.24
C VAL A 135 -3.78 -6.06 6.12
N VAL A 136 -2.51 -5.68 6.07
CA VAL A 136 -1.92 -4.92 4.97
C VAL A 136 -1.13 -5.89 4.11
N VAL A 137 -1.62 -6.16 2.90
CA VAL A 137 -0.98 -7.05 1.94
C VAL A 137 -0.23 -6.21 0.92
N VAL A 138 1.05 -6.41 0.81
CA VAL A 138 1.93 -5.77 -0.17
C VAL A 138 2.33 -6.80 -1.21
N THR A 139 2.09 -6.47 -2.47
CA THR A 139 2.53 -7.27 -3.61
C THR A 139 3.66 -6.52 -4.30
N THR A 140 4.81 -7.18 -4.48
CA THR A 140 5.94 -6.60 -5.19
C THR A 140 5.85 -6.84 -6.70
N LYS A 141 6.64 -6.09 -7.45
CA LYS A 141 6.73 -6.23 -8.90
C LYS A 141 7.41 -7.54 -9.28
N ASN A 142 6.74 -8.36 -10.06
CA ASN A 142 7.34 -9.56 -10.61
C ASN A 142 8.32 -9.21 -11.74
N PRO A 143 9.47 -9.88 -11.82
CA PRO A 143 10.39 -9.73 -12.93
C PRO A 143 9.71 -10.17 -14.24
N LYS A 144 9.90 -9.39 -15.30
CA LYS A 144 9.43 -9.73 -16.63
C LYS A 144 10.56 -10.47 -17.37
N SER A 145 10.27 -11.63 -17.94
CA SER A 145 11.24 -12.33 -18.79
C SER A 145 11.48 -11.55 -20.09
N GLY A 146 12.74 -11.46 -20.52
CA GLY A 146 13.13 -10.98 -21.84
C GLY A 146 14.04 -9.76 -21.86
N VAL A 147 13.70 -8.65 -21.23
CA VAL A 147 14.50 -7.42 -21.29
C VAL A 147 14.99 -7.03 -19.90
N THR A 148 16.32 -6.93 -19.75
CA THR A 148 16.90 -6.37 -18.54
C THR A 148 16.69 -4.87 -18.52
N THR A 149 15.91 -4.36 -17.55
CA THR A 149 15.69 -2.94 -17.36
C THR A 149 16.42 -2.50 -16.09
N VAL A 150 17.34 -1.56 -16.23
CA VAL A 150 18.00 -0.92 -15.07
C VAL A 150 17.37 0.44 -14.88
N THR A 151 16.77 0.66 -13.71
CA THR A 151 16.15 1.94 -13.35
C THR A 151 16.92 2.54 -12.19
N TYR A 152 17.42 3.78 -12.35
CA TYR A 152 18.05 4.55 -11.30
C TYR A 152 17.14 5.73 -10.92
N ASN A 153 16.68 5.74 -9.67
CA ASN A 153 15.88 6.82 -9.12
C ASN A 153 16.69 7.50 -8.00
N ASN A 154 16.87 8.81 -8.10
CA ASN A 154 17.50 9.62 -7.07
C ASN A 154 16.54 10.74 -6.65
N TYR A 155 16.40 10.96 -5.36
CA TYR A 155 15.66 12.10 -4.82
C TYR A 155 16.40 12.67 -3.62
N VAL A 156 16.26 13.98 -3.40
CA VAL A 156 16.81 14.68 -2.24
C VAL A 156 15.63 15.29 -1.50
N GLN A 157 15.50 14.93 -0.23
CA GLN A 157 14.48 15.49 0.65
C GLN A 157 15.15 16.38 1.71
N ILE A 158 14.70 17.62 1.83
CA ILE A 158 15.14 18.56 2.86
C ILE A 158 13.98 18.79 3.80
N SER A 159 14.11 18.35 5.05
CA SER A 159 13.13 18.57 6.10
C SER A 159 13.60 19.68 7.03
N THR A 160 12.78 20.71 7.20
CA THR A 160 13.05 21.82 8.10
C THR A 160 11.96 21.91 9.16
N LEU A 161 12.32 22.17 10.42
CA LEU A 161 11.34 22.44 11.45
C LEU A 161 10.65 23.80 11.17
N PRO A 162 9.31 23.85 11.19
CA PRO A 162 8.59 25.10 11.12
C PRO A 162 9.04 26.05 12.23
N LYS A 163 9.26 27.34 11.92
CA LYS A 163 9.75 28.35 12.88
C LYS A 163 8.80 28.58 14.06
N ASP A 164 7.52 28.38 13.84
CA ASP A 164 6.43 28.52 14.79
C ASP A 164 6.32 27.38 15.82
N ARG A 165 7.08 26.28 15.64
CA ARG A 165 7.17 25.17 16.59
C ARG A 165 8.51 25.11 17.35
N LYS A 166 9.34 26.14 17.26
CA LYS A 166 10.46 26.29 18.18
C LYS A 166 9.91 26.65 19.55
N TYR A 167 9.94 25.69 20.46
CA TYR A 167 9.81 26.03 21.87
C TYR A 167 11.04 26.85 22.24
N ASP A 168 10.84 28.13 22.61
CA ASP A 168 11.87 28.87 23.30
C ASP A 168 12.08 28.16 24.64
N GLY A 169 13.12 27.33 24.69
CA GLY A 169 13.51 26.67 25.94
C GLY A 169 13.73 27.78 26.97
N LEU A 170 13.06 27.68 28.13
CA LEU A 170 13.28 28.52 29.28
C LEU A 170 14.77 28.64 29.49
N SER A 171 15.33 29.82 29.18
CA SER A 171 16.65 30.18 29.59
C SER A 171 16.61 30.39 31.11
N THR A 172 17.15 29.45 31.85
CA THR A 172 17.54 29.64 33.24
C THR A 172 18.73 30.54 33.31
#